data_1ebcbbbe2748e295152664747a0b72bf
#
_entry.id   1ebcbbbe2748e295152664747a0b72bf
#
_cell.length_a   1.000
_cell.length_b   1.000
_cell.length_c   1.000
_cell.angle_alpha   90.00
_cell.angle_beta   90.00
_cell.angle_gamma   90.00
#
_symmetry.space_group_name_H-M   'P 1'
#
loop_
_entity.id
_entity.type
_entity.pdbx_description
1 polymer ?
#
loop_
_entity_poly.entity_id
_entity_poly.type
_entity_poly.pdbx_seq_one_letter_code
_entity_poly.pdbx_strand_id
1 'polypeptide(L)'
;ELSTVMAQGGAVFIYDNPQRSGRLTEWHQDILAETARFCRARQPYCHKTQTLPQVAVLHSESSYYRYNDPLYNFGTANHAMEGAMFALLENGYSVDILNETTLSKNLGAYRCIVVPEAEHVPDALKGALTEYVRQGGRLLVTGAHVAEQYGELVGVTKAEASLRGGWVSAGNGAV
;
A
#
# COMPACT_ATOMS: atom_id res chain seq x y z
N GLU A 1 6.64 -16.76 -4.23
CA GLU A 1 6.53 -15.43 -4.89
C GLU A 1 5.55 -15.45 -6.07
N LEU A 2 5.74 -16.31 -7.11
CA LEU A 2 4.88 -16.37 -8.30
C LEU A 2 3.40 -16.60 -7.98
N SER A 3 3.12 -17.53 -7.07
CA SER A 3 1.74 -17.85 -6.65
C SER A 3 1.05 -16.66 -5.99
N THR A 4 1.77 -15.88 -5.19
CA THR A 4 1.25 -14.68 -4.53
C THR A 4 0.91 -13.60 -5.54
N VAL A 5 1.81 -13.34 -6.49
CA VAL A 5 1.58 -12.37 -7.58
C VAL A 5 0.35 -12.76 -8.41
N MET A 6 0.25 -14.03 -8.78
CA MET A 6 -0.88 -14.52 -9.56
C MET A 6 -2.20 -14.49 -8.78
N ALA A 7 -2.18 -14.83 -7.50
CA ALA A 7 -3.37 -14.80 -6.65
C ALA A 7 -3.96 -13.38 -6.52
N GLN A 8 -3.11 -12.37 -6.62
CA GLN A 8 -3.51 -10.96 -6.62
C GLN A 8 -3.80 -10.40 -8.02
N GLY A 9 -3.95 -11.24 -9.03
CA GLY A 9 -4.26 -10.82 -10.41
C GLY A 9 -3.07 -10.28 -11.20
N GLY A 10 -1.87 -10.36 -10.64
CA GLY A 10 -0.64 -9.89 -11.28
C GLY A 10 -0.16 -10.80 -12.41
N ALA A 11 0.64 -10.24 -13.30
CA ALA A 11 1.34 -10.98 -14.36
C ALA A 11 2.74 -11.37 -13.90
N VAL A 12 3.22 -12.47 -14.44
CA VAL A 12 4.55 -13.01 -14.13
C VAL A 12 5.46 -12.85 -15.34
N PHE A 13 6.61 -12.28 -15.10
CA PHE A 13 7.71 -12.18 -16.05
C PHE A 13 8.95 -12.84 -15.43
N ILE A 14 9.62 -13.70 -16.19
CA ILE A 14 10.85 -14.35 -15.78
C ILE A 14 11.94 -14.00 -16.77
N TYR A 15 13.07 -13.55 -16.25
CA TYR A 15 14.22 -13.16 -17.03
C TYR A 15 15.34 -14.19 -16.87
N ASP A 16 15.95 -14.58 -17.97
CA ASP A 16 17.15 -15.41 -18.00
C ASP A 16 18.20 -14.78 -18.91
N ASN A 17 19.46 -14.84 -18.50
CA ASN A 17 20.58 -14.33 -19.26
C ASN A 17 21.20 -15.43 -20.11
N PRO A 18 21.38 -15.22 -21.41
CA PRO A 18 22.12 -16.15 -22.25
C PRO A 18 23.59 -16.21 -21.84
N GLN A 19 24.20 -17.36 -22.06
CA GLN A 19 25.63 -17.55 -21.93
C GLN A 19 26.39 -16.73 -23.01
N ARG A 20 27.71 -16.56 -22.85
CA ARG A 20 28.55 -15.88 -23.84
C ARG A 20 28.44 -16.48 -25.25
N SER A 21 28.13 -17.78 -25.36
CA SER A 21 27.87 -18.50 -26.61
C SER A 21 26.55 -18.13 -27.29
N GLY A 22 25.71 -17.31 -26.66
CA GLY A 22 24.34 -17.00 -27.10
C GLY A 22 23.32 -18.09 -26.78
N ARG A 23 23.70 -19.15 -26.11
CA ARG A 23 22.80 -20.24 -25.71
C ARG A 23 22.26 -20.01 -24.32
N LEU A 24 21.01 -20.38 -24.10
CA LEU A 24 20.41 -20.49 -22.76
C LEU A 24 20.90 -21.80 -22.11
N THR A 25 21.00 -21.79 -20.78
CA THR A 25 21.35 -22.98 -20.01
C THR A 25 20.16 -23.95 -19.99
N GLU A 26 20.39 -25.21 -20.33
CA GLU A 26 19.32 -26.20 -20.52
C GLU A 26 18.44 -26.37 -19.28
N TRP A 27 19.05 -26.55 -18.11
CA TRP A 27 18.28 -26.72 -16.87
C TRP A 27 17.49 -25.45 -16.46
N HIS A 28 17.91 -24.24 -16.88
CA HIS A 28 17.10 -23.03 -16.71
C HIS A 28 15.83 -23.11 -17.54
N GLN A 29 15.91 -23.64 -18.77
CA GLN A 29 14.74 -23.83 -19.63
C GLN A 29 13.73 -24.81 -19.04
N ASP A 30 14.21 -25.88 -18.38
CA ASP A 30 13.36 -26.83 -17.69
C ASP A 30 12.58 -26.17 -16.55
N ILE A 31 13.24 -25.33 -15.73
CA ILE A 31 12.60 -24.55 -14.67
C ILE A 31 11.58 -23.55 -15.26
N LEU A 32 11.95 -22.86 -16.32
CA LEU A 32 11.04 -21.92 -17.00
C LEU A 32 9.82 -22.63 -17.55
N ALA A 33 10.01 -23.81 -18.16
CA ALA A 33 8.91 -24.61 -18.70
C ALA A 33 7.97 -25.12 -17.59
N GLU A 34 8.52 -25.56 -16.45
CA GLU A 34 7.73 -25.98 -15.29
C GLU A 34 6.94 -24.81 -14.71
N THR A 35 7.59 -23.64 -14.56
CA THR A 35 6.95 -22.42 -14.11
C THR A 35 5.84 -21.98 -15.05
N ALA A 36 6.06 -22.05 -16.35
CA ALA A 36 5.04 -21.73 -17.35
C ALA A 36 3.82 -22.67 -17.25
N ARG A 37 4.06 -23.99 -17.07
CA ARG A 37 2.98 -24.97 -16.83
C ARG A 37 2.21 -24.65 -15.56
N PHE A 38 2.91 -24.32 -14.46
CA PHE A 38 2.30 -23.90 -13.21
C PHE A 38 1.38 -22.68 -13.39
N CYS A 39 1.87 -21.65 -14.08
CA CYS A 39 1.09 -20.42 -14.34
C CYS A 39 -0.12 -20.69 -15.23
N ARG A 40 0.05 -21.46 -16.32
CA ARG A 40 -1.05 -21.77 -17.24
C ARG A 40 -2.16 -22.58 -16.58
N ALA A 41 -1.83 -23.53 -15.72
CA ALA A 41 -2.83 -24.33 -15.02
C ALA A 41 -3.71 -23.46 -14.09
N ARG A 42 -3.22 -22.33 -13.62
CA ARG A 42 -3.92 -21.40 -12.70
C ARG A 42 -4.53 -20.20 -13.41
N GLN A 43 -4.16 -19.96 -14.65
CA GLN A 43 -4.65 -18.82 -15.44
C GLN A 43 -6.18 -18.68 -15.43
N PRO A 44 -7.00 -19.75 -15.56
CA PRO A 44 -8.46 -19.61 -15.52
C PRO A 44 -9.00 -19.00 -14.22
N TYR A 45 -8.27 -19.12 -13.10
CA TYR A 45 -8.69 -18.66 -11.79
C TYR A 45 -8.06 -17.33 -11.39
N CYS A 46 -6.96 -16.95 -12.01
CA CYS A 46 -6.15 -15.79 -11.60
C CYS A 46 -6.15 -14.66 -12.63
N HIS A 47 -6.48 -14.95 -13.90
CA HIS A 47 -6.39 -13.95 -14.97
C HIS A 47 -7.56 -12.96 -14.89
N LYS A 48 -7.21 -11.66 -14.88
CA LYS A 48 -8.18 -10.54 -14.78
C LYS A 48 -9.04 -10.56 -13.51
N THR A 49 -8.55 -11.15 -12.45
CA THR A 49 -9.17 -11.02 -11.14
C THR A 49 -9.05 -9.58 -10.64
N GLN A 50 -9.99 -9.18 -9.79
CA GLN A 50 -9.95 -7.91 -9.08
C GLN A 50 -9.78 -8.18 -7.59
N THR A 51 -9.13 -7.27 -6.90
CA THR A 51 -9.02 -7.33 -5.44
C THR A 51 -10.39 -7.16 -4.80
N LEU A 52 -10.61 -7.82 -3.67
CA LEU A 52 -11.76 -7.55 -2.84
C LEU A 52 -11.40 -6.33 -1.95
N PRO A 53 -11.98 -5.15 -2.17
CA PRO A 53 -11.55 -3.95 -1.48
C PRO A 53 -11.94 -4.00 0.00
N GLN A 54 -10.94 -4.04 0.88
CA GLN A 54 -11.12 -4.00 2.33
C GLN A 54 -10.46 -2.76 2.92
N VAL A 55 -9.15 -2.62 2.72
CA VAL A 55 -8.34 -1.52 3.23
C VAL A 55 -7.56 -0.89 2.08
N ALA A 56 -7.64 0.43 1.97
CA ALA A 56 -6.76 1.20 1.10
C ALA A 56 -5.63 1.83 1.92
N VAL A 57 -4.40 1.71 1.43
CA VAL A 57 -3.24 2.43 1.95
C VAL A 57 -2.88 3.53 0.96
N LEU A 58 -2.86 4.77 1.41
CA LEU A 58 -2.49 5.90 0.57
C LEU A 58 -0.99 5.88 0.29
N HIS A 59 -0.62 5.78 -0.97
CA HIS A 59 0.70 6.18 -1.47
C HIS A 59 0.60 7.61 -1.99
N SER A 60 0.98 8.57 -1.15
CA SER A 60 0.90 9.98 -1.52
C SER A 60 2.00 10.34 -2.52
N GLU A 61 1.62 10.58 -3.77
CA GLU A 61 2.53 11.08 -4.81
C GLU A 61 3.09 12.45 -4.43
N SER A 62 2.26 13.30 -3.84
CA SER A 62 2.65 14.64 -3.40
C SER A 62 3.72 14.60 -2.31
N SER A 63 3.63 13.66 -1.36
CA SER A 63 4.68 13.44 -0.36
C SER A 63 5.90 12.76 -0.97
N TYR A 64 5.69 11.75 -1.82
CA TYR A 64 6.76 10.98 -2.44
C TYR A 64 7.71 11.86 -3.25
N TYR A 65 7.18 12.65 -4.19
CA TYR A 65 8.01 13.51 -5.05
C TYR A 65 8.64 14.72 -4.33
N ARG A 66 8.19 15.02 -3.12
CA ARG A 66 8.82 16.06 -2.31
C ARG A 66 10.12 15.60 -1.65
N TYR A 67 10.20 14.32 -1.31
CA TYR A 67 11.33 13.74 -0.58
C TYR A 67 12.20 12.82 -1.42
N ASN A 68 11.73 12.43 -2.60
CA ASN A 68 12.44 11.51 -3.48
C ASN A 68 12.72 12.15 -4.83
N ASP A 69 13.95 12.00 -5.30
CA ASP A 69 14.30 12.17 -6.69
C ASP A 69 14.26 10.77 -7.35
N PRO A 70 13.27 10.48 -8.22
CA PRO A 70 13.13 9.15 -8.81
C PRO A 70 14.28 8.75 -9.73
N LEU A 71 15.14 9.70 -10.16
CA LEU A 71 16.32 9.39 -10.95
C LEU A 71 17.53 8.95 -10.10
N TYR A 72 17.64 9.45 -8.86
CA TYR A 72 18.83 9.26 -8.03
C TYR A 72 18.53 8.57 -6.69
N ASN A 73 17.29 8.51 -6.29
CA ASN A 73 16.87 7.97 -4.99
C ASN A 73 15.75 6.96 -5.19
N PHE A 74 16.11 5.70 -5.37
CA PHE A 74 15.17 4.60 -5.60
C PHE A 74 14.39 4.23 -4.33
N GLY A 75 13.45 5.09 -3.95
CA GLY A 75 12.35 4.69 -3.06
C GLY A 75 12.68 4.54 -1.58
N THR A 76 13.63 5.29 -1.04
CA THR A 76 13.98 5.23 0.39
C THR A 76 12.92 5.80 1.33
N ALA A 77 11.91 6.52 0.84
CA ALA A 77 10.88 7.16 1.66
C ALA A 77 9.55 6.39 1.73
N ASN A 78 9.53 5.10 1.40
CA ASN A 78 8.30 4.28 1.41
C ASN A 78 8.12 3.45 2.69
N HIS A 79 9.03 3.53 3.66
CA HIS A 79 9.02 2.65 4.84
C HIS A 79 7.73 2.71 5.65
N ALA A 80 7.12 3.89 5.80
CA ALA A 80 5.87 4.01 6.53
C ALA A 80 4.70 3.31 5.81
N MET A 81 4.63 3.45 4.49
CA MET A 81 3.64 2.76 3.65
C MET A 81 3.87 1.24 3.65
N GLU A 82 5.11 0.81 3.49
CA GLU A 82 5.49 -0.61 3.54
C GLU A 82 5.16 -1.23 4.89
N GLY A 83 5.49 -0.54 5.98
CA GLY A 83 5.16 -0.98 7.35
C GLY A 83 3.65 -1.11 7.57
N ALA A 84 2.87 -0.14 7.11
CA ALA A 84 1.41 -0.21 7.18
C ALA A 84 0.85 -1.38 6.35
N MET A 85 1.37 -1.57 5.14
CA MET A 85 0.99 -2.68 4.26
C MET A 85 1.29 -4.03 4.91
N PHE A 86 2.51 -4.24 5.42
CA PHE A 86 2.89 -5.50 6.06
C PHE A 86 2.06 -5.79 7.31
N ALA A 87 1.85 -4.79 8.16
CA ALA A 87 1.01 -4.95 9.35
C ALA A 87 -0.41 -5.40 9.00
N LEU A 88 -1.00 -4.87 7.94
CA LEU A 88 -2.33 -5.25 7.47
C LEU A 88 -2.34 -6.66 6.85
N LEU A 89 -1.37 -6.98 6.01
CA LEU A 89 -1.27 -8.29 5.36
C LEU A 89 -1.04 -9.41 6.38
N GLU A 90 -0.20 -9.20 7.40
CA GLU A 90 0.05 -10.16 8.49
C GLU A 90 -1.21 -10.41 9.33
N ASN A 91 -2.13 -9.44 9.38
CA ASN A 91 -3.43 -9.60 10.01
C ASN A 91 -4.53 -10.10 9.06
N GLY A 92 -4.17 -10.53 7.85
CA GLY A 92 -5.08 -11.19 6.90
C GLY A 92 -6.02 -10.25 6.15
N TYR A 93 -5.73 -8.95 6.11
CA TYR A 93 -6.53 -8.02 5.31
C TYR A 93 -6.09 -7.99 3.85
N SER A 94 -7.06 -7.82 2.94
CA SER A 94 -6.79 -7.45 1.55
C SER A 94 -6.48 -5.96 1.48
N VAL A 95 -5.31 -5.63 0.92
CA VAL A 95 -4.76 -4.26 0.91
C VAL A 95 -4.56 -3.80 -0.51
N ASP A 96 -5.12 -2.65 -0.85
CA ASP A 96 -4.86 -1.94 -2.08
C ASP A 96 -4.01 -0.70 -1.79
N ILE A 97 -2.92 -0.51 -2.53
CA ILE A 97 -2.10 0.69 -2.45
C ILE A 97 -2.57 1.63 -3.56
N LEU A 98 -3.04 2.82 -3.17
CA LEU A 98 -3.65 3.76 -4.09
C LEU A 98 -3.02 5.14 -3.96
N ASN A 99 -2.83 5.81 -5.11
CA ASN A 99 -2.44 7.21 -5.13
C ASN A 99 -3.66 8.14 -4.88
N GLU A 100 -3.41 9.43 -4.71
CA GLU A 100 -4.46 10.43 -4.42
C GLU A 100 -5.59 10.43 -5.45
N THR A 101 -5.22 10.35 -6.73
CA THR A 101 -6.19 10.41 -7.84
C THR A 101 -7.11 9.19 -7.87
N THR A 102 -6.55 8.00 -7.63
CA THR A 102 -7.33 6.77 -7.64
C THR A 102 -8.14 6.63 -6.37
N LEU A 103 -7.56 6.98 -5.23
CA LEU A 103 -8.23 6.91 -3.93
C LEU A 103 -9.44 7.84 -3.88
N SER A 104 -9.29 9.11 -4.31
CA SER A 104 -10.39 10.09 -4.29
C SER A 104 -11.63 9.64 -5.06
N LYS A 105 -11.46 8.82 -6.10
CA LYS A 105 -12.57 8.29 -6.92
C LYS A 105 -13.23 7.05 -6.30
N ASN A 106 -12.58 6.40 -5.35
CA ASN A 106 -12.97 5.07 -4.87
C ASN A 106 -13.10 4.98 -3.35
N LEU A 107 -13.18 6.11 -2.63
CA LEU A 107 -13.26 6.13 -1.15
C LEU A 107 -14.33 5.20 -0.60
N GLY A 108 -15.53 5.23 -1.16
CA GLY A 108 -16.67 4.43 -0.70
C GLY A 108 -16.54 2.92 -0.91
N ALA A 109 -15.55 2.46 -1.68
CA ALA A 109 -15.30 1.03 -1.88
C ALA A 109 -14.58 0.38 -0.68
N TYR A 110 -13.92 1.16 0.15
CA TYR A 110 -13.10 0.67 1.25
C TYR A 110 -13.77 0.90 2.59
N ARG A 111 -13.62 -0.06 3.50
CA ARG A 111 -14.10 0.07 4.88
C ARG A 111 -13.15 0.87 5.76
N CYS A 112 -11.86 0.85 5.43
CA CYS A 112 -10.82 1.57 6.13
C CYS A 112 -9.81 2.14 5.13
N ILE A 113 -9.36 3.35 5.41
CA ILE A 113 -8.29 4.02 4.67
C ILE A 113 -7.17 4.31 5.65
N VAL A 114 -5.93 4.00 5.24
CA VAL A 114 -4.72 4.26 6.02
C VAL A 114 -3.90 5.36 5.34
N VAL A 115 -3.54 6.37 6.10
CA VAL A 115 -2.66 7.49 5.67
C VAL A 115 -1.35 7.37 6.44
N PRO A 116 -0.34 6.67 5.88
CA PRO A 116 0.91 6.40 6.58
C PRO A 116 1.92 7.53 6.36
N GLU A 117 2.09 8.37 7.38
CA GLU A 117 3.10 9.48 7.42
C GLU A 117 3.14 10.36 6.15
N ALA A 118 2.01 10.49 5.46
CA ALA A 118 1.89 11.31 4.26
C ALA A 118 1.65 12.78 4.63
N GLU A 119 2.72 13.54 4.79
CA GLU A 119 2.64 14.94 5.26
C GLU A 119 2.05 15.91 4.24
N HIS A 120 2.20 15.61 2.95
CA HIS A 120 1.76 16.47 1.86
C HIS A 120 0.59 15.85 1.09
N VAL A 121 -0.57 15.80 1.72
CA VAL A 121 -1.81 15.36 1.07
C VAL A 121 -2.55 16.59 0.54
N PRO A 122 -3.00 16.60 -0.73
CA PRO A 122 -3.77 17.71 -1.28
C PRO A 122 -5.04 18.01 -0.47
N ASP A 123 -5.38 19.29 -0.30
CA ASP A 123 -6.53 19.71 0.51
C ASP A 123 -7.87 19.13 -0.01
N ALA A 124 -7.99 18.95 -1.31
CA ALA A 124 -9.16 18.30 -1.91
C ALA A 124 -9.34 16.86 -1.40
N LEU A 125 -8.24 16.08 -1.28
CA LEU A 125 -8.31 14.73 -0.73
C LEU A 125 -8.55 14.75 0.79
N LYS A 126 -7.96 15.70 1.52
CA LYS A 126 -8.24 15.85 2.96
C LYS A 126 -9.73 16.13 3.21
N GLY A 127 -10.33 17.01 2.42
CA GLY A 127 -11.76 17.26 2.47
C GLY A 127 -12.60 16.02 2.17
N ALA A 128 -12.23 15.27 1.15
CA ALA A 128 -12.91 14.04 0.77
C ALA A 128 -12.77 12.94 1.85
N LEU A 129 -11.61 12.80 2.49
CA LEU A 129 -11.39 11.89 3.61
C LEU A 129 -12.21 12.30 4.85
N THR A 130 -12.32 13.60 5.11
CA THR A 130 -13.17 14.10 6.19
C THR A 130 -14.63 13.72 5.97
N GLU A 131 -15.14 13.92 4.76
CA GLU A 131 -16.50 13.54 4.42
C GLU A 131 -16.71 12.02 4.45
N TYR A 132 -15.74 11.25 3.98
CA TYR A 132 -15.74 9.79 4.07
C TYR A 132 -15.92 9.31 5.53
N VAL A 133 -15.19 9.90 6.48
CA VAL A 133 -15.32 9.56 7.91
C VAL A 133 -16.68 9.98 8.47
N ARG A 134 -17.20 11.16 8.10
CA ARG A 134 -18.55 11.61 8.50
C ARG A 134 -19.65 10.66 8.02
N GLN A 135 -19.44 10.02 6.88
CA GLN A 135 -20.33 9.01 6.32
C GLN A 135 -20.14 7.61 6.93
N GLY A 136 -19.30 7.46 7.96
CA GLY A 136 -19.08 6.20 8.67
C GLY A 136 -17.89 5.39 8.19
N GLY A 137 -17.08 5.92 7.29
CA GLY A 137 -15.79 5.34 6.90
C GLY A 137 -14.77 5.41 8.05
N ARG A 138 -13.78 4.54 8.01
CA ARG A 138 -12.73 4.48 9.03
C ARG A 138 -11.42 5.01 8.47
N LEU A 139 -10.79 5.92 9.19
CA LEU A 139 -9.50 6.49 8.83
C LEU A 139 -8.47 6.19 9.91
N LEU A 140 -7.38 5.55 9.53
CA LEU A 140 -6.20 5.37 10.34
C LEU A 140 -5.10 6.30 9.84
N VAL A 141 -4.57 7.13 10.71
CA VAL A 141 -3.50 8.08 10.41
C VAL A 141 -2.29 7.74 11.28
N THR A 142 -1.12 7.65 10.68
CA THR A 142 0.14 7.47 11.41
C THR A 142 1.09 8.65 11.18
N GLY A 143 1.94 8.91 12.18
CA GLY A 143 2.87 10.03 12.16
C GLY A 143 2.31 11.31 12.81
N ALA A 144 3.13 11.94 13.65
CA ALA A 144 2.71 13.10 14.46
C ALA A 144 2.26 14.28 13.61
N HIS A 145 3.01 14.60 12.54
CA HIS A 145 2.67 15.73 11.65
C HIS A 145 1.39 15.47 10.84
N VAL A 146 1.15 14.22 10.48
CA VAL A 146 -0.08 13.85 9.74
C VAL A 146 -1.27 13.86 10.70
N ALA A 147 -1.10 13.34 11.91
CA ALA A 147 -2.14 13.38 12.95
C ALA A 147 -2.60 14.82 13.26
N GLU A 148 -1.69 15.79 13.30
CA GLU A 148 -2.04 17.21 13.45
C GLU A 148 -2.94 17.74 12.35
N GLN A 149 -2.70 17.33 11.10
CA GLN A 149 -3.49 17.78 9.95
C GLN A 149 -4.94 17.27 10.00
N TYR A 150 -5.19 16.19 10.71
CA TYR A 150 -6.49 15.57 10.92
C TYR A 150 -7.01 15.70 12.36
N GLY A 151 -6.38 16.56 13.18
CA GLY A 151 -6.62 16.64 14.62
C GLY A 151 -8.08 16.72 15.06
N GLU A 152 -8.88 17.55 14.40
CA GLU A 152 -10.33 17.64 14.65
C GLU A 152 -11.09 16.35 14.30
N LEU A 153 -10.64 15.65 13.25
CA LEU A 153 -11.28 14.43 12.75
C LEU A 153 -10.95 13.22 13.62
N VAL A 154 -9.70 13.10 14.04
CA VAL A 154 -9.20 11.96 14.83
C VAL A 154 -9.33 12.19 16.35
N GLY A 155 -9.73 13.39 16.77
CA GLY A 155 -9.99 13.72 18.16
C GLY A 155 -8.73 13.73 19.05
N VAL A 156 -7.55 13.98 18.47
CA VAL A 156 -6.28 14.07 19.21
C VAL A 156 -5.72 15.48 19.16
N THR A 157 -5.09 15.87 20.27
CA THR A 157 -4.33 17.11 20.37
C THR A 157 -2.87 16.76 20.62
N LYS A 158 -1.96 17.41 19.91
CA LYS A 158 -0.53 17.19 20.08
C LYS A 158 -0.09 17.60 21.49
N ALA A 159 0.56 16.72 22.22
CA ALA A 159 1.27 17.06 23.43
C ALA A 159 2.61 17.76 23.09
N GLU A 160 3.08 18.66 23.95
CA GLU A 160 4.33 19.41 23.73
C GLU A 160 5.59 18.53 23.65
N ALA A 161 5.55 17.30 24.16
CA ALA A 161 6.68 16.38 24.16
C ALA A 161 6.42 15.17 23.27
N SER A 162 7.32 14.93 22.31
CA SER A 162 7.40 13.68 21.57
C SER A 162 8.06 12.59 22.40
N LEU A 163 7.30 11.59 22.81
CA LEU A 163 7.84 10.40 23.44
C LEU A 163 8.33 9.42 22.38
N ARG A 164 9.60 9.06 22.42
CA ARG A 164 10.13 7.96 21.58
C ARG A 164 9.73 6.62 22.20
N GLY A 165 8.66 6.07 21.69
CA GLY A 165 8.10 4.80 22.14
C GLY A 165 7.36 4.95 23.49
N GLY A 166 6.15 4.46 23.53
CA GLY A 166 5.30 4.47 24.70
C GLY A 166 3.95 3.83 24.39
N TRP A 167 3.28 3.43 25.44
CA TRP A 167 1.92 2.95 25.34
C TRP A 167 0.98 4.12 25.60
N VAL A 168 0.04 4.34 24.72
CA VAL A 168 -1.04 5.31 24.95
C VAL A 168 -2.30 4.52 25.28
N SER A 169 -2.87 4.76 26.45
CA SER A 169 -4.21 4.28 26.74
C SER A 169 -5.21 5.27 26.14
N ALA A 170 -5.96 4.85 25.12
CA ALA A 170 -7.11 5.60 24.68
C ALA A 170 -8.24 5.41 25.70
N GLY A 171 -8.83 6.51 26.18
CA GLY A 171 -10.15 6.46 26.81
C GLY A 171 -11.18 5.91 25.83
N ASN A 172 -12.44 5.83 26.21
CA ASN A 172 -13.54 5.19 25.43
C ASN A 172 -13.79 5.67 23.99
N GLY A 173 -12.87 6.41 23.40
CA GLY A 173 -12.83 6.67 21.96
C GLY A 173 -12.05 5.56 21.30
N ALA A 174 -12.66 4.86 20.36
CA ALA A 174 -11.96 3.89 19.54
C ALA A 174 -10.83 4.61 18.76
N VAL A 175 -9.59 4.23 19.01
CA VAL A 175 -8.45 4.52 18.17
C VAL A 175 -8.40 3.46 17.08
#